data_9b63126206c8b62a7a4467e64acff1cb
#
_entry.id   9b63126206c8b62a7a4467e64acff1cb
#
_cell.length_a   1.000
_cell.length_b   1.000
_cell.length_c   1.000
_cell.angle_alpha   90.00
_cell.angle_beta   90.00
_cell.angle_gamma   90.00
#
_symmetry.space_group_name_H-M   'P 1'
#
loop_
_entity.id
_entity.type
_entity.pdbx_description
1 polymer ?
#
loop_
_entity_poly.entity_id
_entity_poly.type
_entity_poly.pdbx_seq_one_letter_code
_entity_poly.pdbx_strand_id
1 'polypeptide(L)'
;MKKIKFYGMELHIFFFFAIIIFISAWFNLIPNQIIGGIAVLFTLGIILGEIGERIPIWNLYCGGGAILTFIICGLLTSYDVFPESVKEISAGWMNGYGILNLFICFLVVGSILGLDRKLLVKSSTLFIPTMLFSILGAAIFGIIGGILFKKNLVEILTAYVLPIMGGGAGAGAIPMAKVYSEVTGLDASSYLSFALAILAVGNIVAVIFAVILNVIGNIFPKFTGNG
;
A
#
# COMPACT_ATOMS: atom_id res chain seq x y z
N MET A 1 -21.36 -27.31 4.42
CA MET A 1 -21.21 -25.90 4.06
C MET A 1 -19.90 -25.39 4.67
N LYS A 2 -18.91 -24.94 3.87
CA LYS A 2 -17.68 -24.31 4.40
C LYS A 2 -18.09 -23.02 5.11
N LYS A 3 -17.88 -22.93 6.42
CA LYS A 3 -18.10 -21.70 7.18
C LYS A 3 -17.16 -20.63 6.62
N ILE A 4 -17.72 -19.53 6.15
CA ILE A 4 -16.94 -18.40 5.68
C ILE A 4 -16.22 -17.80 6.89
N LYS A 5 -14.90 -17.74 6.82
CA LYS A 5 -14.05 -17.15 7.86
C LYS A 5 -13.47 -15.83 7.35
N PHE A 6 -13.47 -14.80 8.18
CA PHE A 6 -12.79 -13.54 7.98
C PHE A 6 -11.52 -13.53 8.84
N TYR A 7 -10.37 -13.58 8.22
CA TYR A 7 -9.07 -13.63 8.91
C TYR A 7 -9.01 -14.63 10.09
N GLY A 8 -9.62 -15.82 9.90
CA GLY A 8 -9.63 -16.89 10.90
C GLY A 8 -10.82 -16.89 11.87
N MET A 9 -11.56 -15.79 12.00
CA MET A 9 -12.78 -15.72 12.83
C MET A 9 -14.03 -16.09 12.04
N GLU A 10 -15.04 -16.66 12.71
CA GLU A 10 -16.33 -16.93 12.10
C GLU A 10 -17.06 -15.61 11.80
N LEU A 11 -17.66 -15.51 10.62
CA LEU A 11 -18.26 -14.30 10.07
C LEU A 11 -19.19 -13.57 11.05
N HIS A 12 -20.05 -14.32 11.75
CA HIS A 12 -21.02 -13.75 12.67
C HIS A 12 -20.37 -13.11 13.91
N ILE A 13 -19.28 -13.70 14.41
CA ILE A 13 -18.54 -13.17 15.55
C ILE A 13 -17.82 -11.88 15.13
N PHE A 14 -17.20 -11.89 13.96
CA PHE A 14 -16.53 -10.70 13.43
C PHE A 14 -17.51 -9.53 13.27
N PHE A 15 -18.66 -9.76 12.63
CA PHE A 15 -19.66 -8.71 12.43
C PHE A 15 -20.27 -8.21 13.75
N PHE A 16 -20.45 -9.08 14.73
CA PHE A 16 -20.90 -8.67 16.06
C PHE A 16 -19.95 -7.63 16.69
N PHE A 17 -18.65 -7.91 16.71
CA PHE A 17 -17.65 -6.97 17.20
C PHE A 17 -17.52 -5.72 16.33
N ALA A 18 -17.57 -5.87 15.01
CA ALA A 18 -17.52 -4.73 14.10
C ALA A 18 -18.67 -3.73 14.34
N ILE A 19 -19.89 -4.23 14.54
CA ILE A 19 -21.05 -3.40 14.85
C ILE A 19 -20.84 -2.64 16.16
N ILE A 20 -20.33 -3.29 17.20
CA ILE A 20 -20.05 -2.64 18.49
C ILE A 20 -19.03 -1.52 18.30
N ILE A 21 -17.94 -1.79 17.56
CA ILE A 21 -16.88 -0.82 17.29
C ILE A 21 -17.43 0.38 16.50
N PHE A 22 -18.22 0.14 15.46
CA PHE A 22 -18.80 1.24 14.66
C PHE A 22 -19.81 2.07 15.46
N ILE A 23 -20.66 1.45 16.27
CA ILE A 23 -21.56 2.18 17.17
C ILE A 23 -20.76 3.03 18.16
N SER A 24 -19.74 2.45 18.80
CA SER A 24 -18.88 3.16 19.74
C SER A 24 -18.12 4.32 19.07
N ALA A 25 -17.68 4.14 17.83
CA ALA A 25 -17.05 5.18 17.03
C ALA A 25 -18.03 6.33 16.73
N TRP A 26 -19.25 6.00 16.35
CA TRP A 26 -20.29 6.97 16.03
C TRP A 26 -20.66 7.86 17.23
N PHE A 27 -20.69 7.28 18.42
CA PHE A 27 -20.95 8.00 19.67
C PHE A 27 -19.70 8.64 20.31
N ASN A 28 -18.55 8.62 19.61
CA ASN A 28 -17.27 9.15 20.12
C ASN A 28 -16.82 8.51 21.45
N LEU A 29 -17.15 7.22 21.67
CA LEU A 29 -16.81 6.49 22.88
C LEU A 29 -15.45 5.79 22.79
N ILE A 30 -14.83 5.76 21.62
CA ILE A 30 -13.54 5.10 21.41
C ILE A 30 -12.42 6.03 21.90
N PRO A 31 -11.53 5.55 22.79
CA PRO A 31 -10.43 6.35 23.28
C PRO A 31 -9.44 6.68 22.18
N ASN A 32 -8.96 7.93 22.12
CA ASN A 32 -7.89 8.34 21.19
C ASN A 32 -6.54 7.84 21.69
N GLN A 33 -6.34 6.53 21.57
CA GLN A 33 -5.15 5.78 21.97
C GLN A 33 -4.86 4.67 20.95
N ILE A 34 -3.73 4.01 21.11
CA ILE A 34 -3.28 2.89 20.24
C ILE A 34 -4.38 1.81 20.11
N ILE A 35 -5.02 1.45 21.23
CA ILE A 35 -6.08 0.42 21.27
C ILE A 35 -7.29 0.85 20.44
N GLY A 36 -7.73 2.10 20.57
CA GLY A 36 -8.82 2.65 19.77
C GLY A 36 -8.53 2.63 18.27
N GLY A 37 -7.30 2.97 17.91
CA GLY A 37 -6.83 2.87 16.52
C GLY A 37 -6.83 1.45 15.99
N ILE A 38 -6.35 0.47 16.77
CA ILE A 38 -6.43 -0.96 16.41
C ILE A 38 -7.89 -1.35 16.17
N ALA A 39 -8.78 -1.03 17.10
CA ALA A 39 -10.19 -1.39 16.98
C ALA A 39 -10.82 -0.84 15.70
N VAL A 40 -10.68 0.44 15.40
CA VAL A 40 -11.34 1.08 14.25
C VAL A 40 -10.64 0.78 12.94
N LEU A 41 -9.33 1.05 12.86
CA LEU A 41 -8.60 0.97 11.59
C LEU A 41 -8.46 -0.48 11.10
N PHE A 42 -8.22 -1.44 12.02
CA PHE A 42 -8.18 -2.85 11.64
C PHE A 42 -9.56 -3.37 11.24
N THR A 43 -10.64 -2.97 11.93
CA THR A 43 -11.98 -3.39 11.55
C THR A 43 -12.35 -2.89 10.16
N LEU A 44 -12.09 -1.61 9.85
CA LEU A 44 -12.28 -1.04 8.52
C LEU A 44 -11.39 -1.72 7.48
N GLY A 45 -10.11 -1.88 7.79
CA GLY A 45 -9.14 -2.51 6.90
C GLY A 45 -9.48 -3.96 6.57
N ILE A 46 -9.93 -4.74 7.56
CA ILE A 46 -10.36 -6.13 7.35
C ILE A 46 -11.61 -6.20 6.46
N ILE A 47 -12.62 -5.37 6.72
CA ILE A 47 -13.85 -5.38 5.93
C ILE A 47 -13.56 -5.00 4.48
N LEU A 48 -12.93 -3.86 4.26
CA LEU A 48 -12.66 -3.35 2.93
C LEU A 48 -11.60 -4.19 2.19
N GLY A 49 -10.60 -4.67 2.92
CA GLY A 49 -9.59 -5.57 2.42
C GLY A 49 -10.19 -6.87 1.89
N GLU A 50 -11.00 -7.53 2.69
CA GLU A 50 -11.67 -8.79 2.33
C GLU A 50 -12.66 -8.60 1.16
N ILE A 51 -13.37 -7.48 1.11
CA ILE A 51 -14.24 -7.15 -0.02
C ILE A 51 -13.39 -7.00 -1.30
N GLY A 52 -12.29 -6.26 -1.24
CA GLY A 52 -11.41 -6.05 -2.40
C GLY A 52 -10.75 -7.33 -2.91
N GLU A 53 -10.35 -8.23 -2.00
CA GLU A 53 -9.79 -9.54 -2.37
C GLU A 53 -10.83 -10.48 -2.99
N ARG A 54 -12.11 -10.35 -2.64
CA ARG A 54 -13.18 -11.19 -3.17
C ARG A 54 -13.73 -10.74 -4.52
N ILE A 55 -13.50 -9.51 -4.93
CA ILE A 55 -13.90 -9.03 -6.25
C ILE A 55 -12.85 -9.48 -7.27
N PRO A 56 -13.16 -10.45 -8.16
CA PRO A 56 -12.15 -11.08 -9.02
C PRO A 56 -11.43 -10.10 -9.93
N ILE A 57 -12.19 -9.16 -10.53
CA ILE A 57 -11.66 -8.13 -11.43
C ILE A 57 -10.78 -7.16 -10.64
N TRP A 58 -11.21 -6.75 -9.45
CA TRP A 58 -10.49 -5.80 -8.64
C TRP A 58 -9.19 -6.39 -8.07
N ASN A 59 -9.25 -7.60 -7.56
CA ASN A 59 -8.08 -8.30 -7.03
C ASN A 59 -7.03 -8.53 -8.13
N LEU A 60 -7.47 -8.92 -9.34
CA LEU A 60 -6.56 -9.26 -10.43
C LEU A 60 -5.94 -8.01 -11.10
N TYR A 61 -6.71 -6.92 -11.28
CA TYR A 61 -6.31 -5.79 -12.11
C TYR A 61 -6.09 -4.48 -11.34
N CYS A 62 -6.66 -4.32 -10.16
CA CYS A 62 -6.62 -3.06 -9.42
C CYS A 62 -5.78 -3.10 -8.14
N GLY A 63 -5.09 -4.23 -7.84
CA GLY A 63 -4.21 -4.34 -6.68
C GLY A 63 -4.89 -4.73 -5.37
N GLY A 64 -6.06 -5.39 -5.46
CA GLY A 64 -6.70 -6.08 -4.34
C GLY A 64 -7.29 -5.19 -3.24
N GLY A 65 -7.37 -5.76 -2.05
CA GLY A 65 -8.02 -5.14 -0.90
C GLY A 65 -7.35 -3.87 -0.40
N ALA A 66 -6.03 -3.77 -0.51
CA ALA A 66 -5.29 -2.61 -0.03
C ALA A 66 -5.68 -1.32 -0.78
N ILE A 67 -5.76 -1.39 -2.12
CA ILE A 67 -6.14 -0.23 -2.94
C ILE A 67 -7.62 0.11 -2.75
N LEU A 68 -8.49 -0.90 -2.64
CA LEU A 68 -9.90 -0.65 -2.34
C LEU A 68 -10.07 0.08 -1.01
N THR A 69 -9.38 -0.37 0.02
CA THR A 69 -9.39 0.27 1.35
C THR A 69 -8.93 1.72 1.26
N PHE A 70 -7.82 1.98 0.57
CA PHE A 70 -7.29 3.33 0.37
C PHE A 70 -8.30 4.25 -0.31
N ILE A 71 -8.90 3.81 -1.43
CA ILE A 71 -9.85 4.62 -2.20
C ILE A 71 -11.12 4.87 -1.38
N ILE A 72 -11.71 3.84 -0.78
CA ILE A 72 -12.96 3.99 -0.02
C ILE A 72 -12.74 4.85 1.23
N CYS A 73 -11.69 4.61 2.01
CA CYS A 73 -11.39 5.44 3.16
C CYS A 73 -11.11 6.89 2.76
N GLY A 74 -10.40 7.12 1.66
CA GLY A 74 -10.16 8.45 1.12
C GLY A 74 -11.45 9.17 0.72
N LEU A 75 -12.36 8.48 0.04
CA LEU A 75 -13.68 9.03 -0.30
C LEU A 75 -14.51 9.34 0.94
N LEU A 76 -14.61 8.40 1.89
CA LEU A 76 -15.36 8.60 3.13
C LEU A 76 -14.82 9.77 3.95
N THR A 77 -13.51 9.98 3.95
CA THR A 77 -12.88 11.15 4.58
C THR A 77 -13.19 12.44 3.82
N SER A 78 -13.14 12.42 2.48
CA SER A 78 -13.43 13.59 1.64
C SER A 78 -14.88 14.06 1.73
N TYR A 79 -15.82 13.11 1.90
CA TYR A 79 -17.24 13.41 2.10
C TYR A 79 -17.64 13.63 3.57
N ASP A 80 -16.65 13.68 4.46
CA ASP A 80 -16.86 13.94 5.89
C ASP A 80 -17.81 12.95 6.59
N VAL A 81 -17.79 11.69 6.12
CA VAL A 81 -18.64 10.62 6.64
C VAL A 81 -18.14 10.09 7.98
N PHE A 82 -16.82 10.13 8.22
CA PHE A 82 -16.25 9.64 9.47
C PHE A 82 -16.52 10.59 10.64
N PRO A 83 -16.92 10.04 11.81
CA PRO A 83 -16.98 10.80 13.05
C PRO A 83 -15.64 11.45 13.39
N GLU A 84 -15.66 12.57 14.10
CA GLU A 84 -14.44 13.33 14.46
C GLU A 84 -13.45 12.46 15.26
N SER A 85 -13.96 11.61 16.16
CA SER A 85 -13.14 10.64 16.91
C SER A 85 -12.30 9.73 16.01
N VAL A 86 -12.85 9.25 14.88
CA VAL A 86 -12.15 8.39 13.94
C VAL A 86 -11.04 9.16 13.21
N LYS A 87 -11.27 10.42 12.86
CA LYS A 87 -10.27 11.29 12.24
C LYS A 87 -9.11 11.57 13.18
N GLU A 88 -9.41 11.93 14.44
CA GLU A 88 -8.40 12.18 15.48
C GLU A 88 -7.57 10.92 15.76
N ILE A 89 -8.20 9.76 15.89
CA ILE A 89 -7.53 8.47 16.08
C ILE A 89 -6.60 8.18 14.90
N SER A 90 -7.08 8.38 13.67
CA SER A 90 -6.28 8.13 12.47
C SER A 90 -5.08 9.07 12.39
N ALA A 91 -5.26 10.35 12.70
CA ALA A 91 -4.19 11.33 12.75
C ALA A 91 -3.16 11.00 13.85
N GLY A 92 -3.63 10.59 15.03
CA GLY A 92 -2.77 10.14 16.15
C GLY A 92 -1.93 8.93 15.77
N TRP A 93 -2.49 7.98 15.02
CA TRP A 93 -1.77 6.81 14.53
C TRP A 93 -0.67 7.17 13.55
N MET A 94 -0.94 8.09 12.63
CA MET A 94 0.04 8.49 11.61
C MET A 94 1.18 9.31 12.23
N ASN A 95 0.86 10.30 13.07
CA ASN A 95 1.80 11.33 13.49
C ASN A 95 2.25 11.20 14.96
N GLY A 96 1.42 10.63 15.83
CA GLY A 96 1.65 10.67 17.28
C GLY A 96 2.34 9.45 17.87
N TYR A 97 1.88 8.25 17.52
CA TYR A 97 2.30 7.03 18.21
C TYR A 97 3.44 6.26 17.51
N GLY A 98 3.94 6.72 16.37
CA GLY A 98 4.99 6.02 15.62
C GLY A 98 4.60 4.62 15.13
N ILE A 99 3.31 4.28 15.13
CA ILE A 99 2.80 2.95 14.75
C ILE A 99 3.22 2.59 13.33
N LEU A 100 3.26 3.57 12.44
CA LEU A 100 3.70 3.36 11.08
C LEU A 100 5.15 2.87 11.01
N ASN A 101 6.05 3.49 11.77
CA ASN A 101 7.45 3.06 11.85
C ASN A 101 7.56 1.66 12.44
N LEU A 102 6.80 1.38 13.49
CA LEU A 102 6.73 0.06 14.11
C LEU A 102 6.24 -0.99 13.11
N PHE A 103 5.19 -0.70 12.37
CA PHE A 103 4.65 -1.58 11.32
C PHE A 103 5.69 -1.86 10.23
N ILE A 104 6.40 -0.83 9.75
CA ILE A 104 7.47 -0.99 8.77
C ILE A 104 8.58 -1.89 9.32
N CYS A 105 9.01 -1.69 10.57
CA CYS A 105 10.01 -2.55 11.20
C CYS A 105 9.55 -4.00 11.26
N PHE A 106 8.32 -4.27 11.69
CA PHE A 106 7.77 -5.63 11.71
C PHE A 106 7.67 -6.26 10.33
N LEU A 107 7.28 -5.48 9.33
CA LEU A 107 7.15 -5.95 7.95
C LEU A 107 8.52 -6.33 7.36
N VAL A 108 9.53 -5.50 7.57
CA VAL A 108 10.90 -5.77 7.10
C VAL A 108 11.49 -6.98 7.83
N VAL A 109 11.43 -7.00 9.16
CA VAL A 109 11.96 -8.10 9.97
C VAL A 109 11.21 -9.41 9.67
N GLY A 110 9.88 -9.36 9.61
CA GLY A 110 9.06 -10.54 9.32
C GLY A 110 9.32 -11.12 7.92
N SER A 111 9.52 -10.27 6.92
CA SER A 111 9.83 -10.71 5.56
C SER A 111 11.20 -11.39 5.47
N ILE A 112 12.20 -10.89 6.20
CA ILE A 112 13.55 -11.47 6.20
C ILE A 112 13.61 -12.77 7.02
N LEU A 113 13.03 -12.77 8.23
CA LEU A 113 13.06 -13.93 9.13
C LEU A 113 12.16 -15.07 8.65
N GLY A 114 11.12 -14.78 7.86
CA GLY A 114 10.21 -15.78 7.31
C GLY A 114 10.77 -16.56 6.12
N LEU A 115 11.93 -16.17 5.58
CA LEU A 115 12.54 -16.81 4.41
C LEU A 115 13.66 -17.78 4.80
N ASP A 116 13.70 -18.94 4.13
CA ASP A 116 14.84 -19.86 4.24
C ASP A 116 16.12 -19.17 3.73
N ARG A 117 17.18 -19.23 4.52
CA ARG A 117 18.46 -18.61 4.22
C ARG A 117 19.03 -19.00 2.84
N LYS A 118 18.89 -20.28 2.44
CA LYS A 118 19.36 -20.75 1.13
C LYS A 118 18.57 -20.13 -0.02
N LEU A 119 17.26 -20.02 0.17
CA LEU A 119 16.36 -19.38 -0.78
C LEU A 119 16.65 -17.88 -0.87
N LEU A 120 16.89 -17.23 0.26
CA LEU A 120 17.24 -15.81 0.34
C LEU A 120 18.50 -15.48 -0.46
N VAL A 121 19.59 -16.24 -0.24
CA VAL A 121 20.85 -16.02 -0.94
C VAL A 121 20.71 -16.30 -2.44
N LYS A 122 20.07 -17.41 -2.82
CA LYS A 122 19.86 -17.76 -4.23
C LYS A 122 18.97 -16.75 -4.96
N SER A 123 17.90 -16.30 -4.31
CA SER A 123 16.98 -15.30 -4.90
C SER A 123 17.65 -13.94 -4.99
N SER A 124 18.42 -13.53 -3.99
CA SER A 124 19.10 -12.23 -3.97
C SER A 124 20.09 -12.08 -5.12
N THR A 125 20.82 -13.12 -5.48
CA THR A 125 21.80 -13.07 -6.58
C THR A 125 21.16 -12.82 -7.94
N LEU A 126 19.94 -13.29 -8.16
CA LEU A 126 19.20 -13.08 -9.40
C LEU A 126 18.29 -11.84 -9.33
N PHE A 127 17.67 -11.60 -8.19
CA PHE A 127 16.68 -10.56 -8.01
C PHE A 127 17.31 -9.16 -7.90
N ILE A 128 18.43 -9.02 -7.19
CA ILE A 128 19.07 -7.71 -7.01
C ILE A 128 19.50 -7.07 -8.34
N PRO A 129 20.22 -7.76 -9.25
CA PRO A 129 20.54 -7.18 -10.54
C PRO A 129 19.30 -6.78 -11.35
N THR A 130 18.28 -7.65 -11.38
CA THR A 130 17.03 -7.38 -12.10
C THR A 130 16.32 -6.15 -11.54
N MET A 131 16.30 -5.99 -10.22
CA MET A 131 15.71 -4.85 -9.53
C MET A 131 16.47 -3.54 -9.84
N LEU A 132 17.81 -3.57 -9.87
CA LEU A 132 18.62 -2.43 -10.25
C LEU A 132 18.37 -1.99 -11.70
N PHE A 133 18.32 -2.95 -12.65
CA PHE A 133 17.96 -2.64 -14.03
C PHE A 133 16.53 -2.11 -14.17
N SER A 134 15.61 -2.62 -13.38
CA SER A 134 14.22 -2.14 -13.33
C SER A 134 14.13 -0.69 -12.85
N ILE A 135 14.87 -0.32 -11.79
CA ILE A 135 14.95 1.05 -11.29
C ILE A 135 15.57 1.99 -12.33
N LEU A 136 16.65 1.58 -12.97
CA LEU A 136 17.28 2.35 -14.05
C LEU A 136 16.33 2.54 -15.23
N GLY A 137 15.64 1.48 -15.64
CA GLY A 137 14.63 1.56 -16.68
C GLY A 137 13.50 2.53 -16.32
N ALA A 138 12.95 2.43 -15.11
CA ALA A 138 11.92 3.34 -14.64
C ALA A 138 12.40 4.80 -14.60
N ALA A 139 13.64 5.04 -14.19
CA ALA A 139 14.24 6.38 -14.20
C ALA A 139 14.34 6.93 -15.63
N ILE A 140 14.86 6.14 -16.57
CA ILE A 140 15.03 6.56 -17.97
C ILE A 140 13.66 6.85 -18.61
N PHE A 141 12.70 5.93 -18.52
CA PHE A 141 11.36 6.15 -19.08
C PHE A 141 10.62 7.27 -18.37
N GLY A 142 10.78 7.40 -17.04
CA GLY A 142 10.22 8.50 -16.27
C GLY A 142 10.77 9.86 -16.72
N ILE A 143 12.08 9.98 -16.96
CA ILE A 143 12.73 11.19 -17.46
C ILE A 143 12.21 11.52 -18.86
N ILE A 144 12.17 10.55 -19.77
CA ILE A 144 11.68 10.76 -21.14
C ILE A 144 10.22 11.26 -21.10
N GLY A 145 9.36 10.60 -20.32
CA GLY A 145 7.97 11.03 -20.14
C GLY A 145 7.87 12.43 -19.51
N GLY A 146 8.64 12.69 -18.46
CA GLY A 146 8.61 13.97 -17.76
C GLY A 146 9.06 15.15 -18.59
N ILE A 147 10.06 14.95 -19.47
CA ILE A 147 10.53 15.99 -20.41
C ILE A 147 9.40 16.39 -21.36
N LEU A 148 8.58 15.46 -21.82
CA LEU A 148 7.40 15.75 -22.67
C LEU A 148 6.42 16.68 -21.95
N PHE A 149 6.31 16.59 -20.63
CA PHE A 149 5.46 17.45 -19.80
C PHE A 149 6.21 18.67 -19.22
N LYS A 150 7.43 18.95 -19.68
CA LYS A 150 8.27 20.08 -19.24
C LYS A 150 8.52 20.11 -17.73
N LYS A 151 8.58 18.93 -17.10
CA LYS A 151 8.87 18.79 -15.67
C LYS A 151 10.36 18.78 -15.41
N ASN A 152 10.76 19.25 -14.20
CA ASN A 152 12.17 19.22 -13.77
C ASN A 152 12.61 17.76 -13.52
N LEU A 153 13.82 17.44 -13.93
CA LEU A 153 14.44 16.12 -13.79
C LEU A 153 14.45 15.63 -12.33
N VAL A 154 14.77 16.50 -11.40
CA VAL A 154 14.76 16.18 -9.97
C VAL A 154 13.35 15.86 -9.49
N GLU A 155 12.37 16.68 -9.88
CA GLU A 155 10.94 16.43 -9.55
C GLU A 155 10.47 15.09 -10.09
N ILE A 156 10.82 14.75 -11.34
CA ILE A 156 10.43 13.48 -11.96
C ILE A 156 10.98 12.30 -11.17
N LEU A 157 12.27 12.32 -10.87
CA LEU A 157 12.90 11.21 -10.16
C LEU A 157 12.37 11.09 -8.74
N THR A 158 12.31 12.20 -8.02
CA THR A 158 12.01 12.19 -6.59
C THR A 158 10.53 12.04 -6.29
N ALA A 159 9.65 12.75 -7.01
CA ALA A 159 8.23 12.75 -6.71
C ALA A 159 7.44 11.65 -7.44
N TYR A 160 7.92 11.18 -8.60
CA TYR A 160 7.20 10.20 -9.40
C TYR A 160 7.87 8.82 -9.42
N VAL A 161 9.16 8.72 -9.72
CA VAL A 161 9.83 7.43 -9.92
C VAL A 161 10.12 6.73 -8.59
N LEU A 162 10.77 7.41 -7.66
CA LEU A 162 11.22 6.81 -6.40
C LEU A 162 10.07 6.30 -5.52
N PRO A 163 8.93 7.01 -5.35
CA PRO A 163 7.83 6.49 -4.56
C PRO A 163 7.23 5.19 -5.10
N ILE A 164 7.17 5.05 -6.43
CA ILE A 164 6.65 3.85 -7.09
C ILE A 164 7.63 2.68 -6.95
N MET A 165 8.93 2.95 -7.15
CA MET A 165 9.97 1.92 -7.13
C MET A 165 10.45 1.55 -5.73
N GLY A 166 10.10 2.33 -4.71
CA GLY A 166 10.60 2.17 -3.34
C GLY A 166 10.00 1.02 -2.53
N GLY A 167 9.07 0.24 -3.08
CA GLY A 167 8.48 -0.91 -2.38
C GLY A 167 7.08 -0.67 -1.82
N GLY A 168 6.24 0.08 -2.53
CA GLY A 168 4.85 0.30 -2.18
C GLY A 168 4.64 1.41 -1.14
N ALA A 169 3.46 1.42 -0.52
CA ALA A 169 3.09 2.47 0.43
C ALA A 169 4.01 2.47 1.67
N GLY A 170 4.22 1.32 2.28
CA GLY A 170 4.94 1.19 3.55
C GLY A 170 6.45 1.42 3.44
N ALA A 171 7.12 0.82 2.45
CA ALA A 171 8.56 0.89 2.29
C ALA A 171 9.01 2.00 1.33
N GLY A 172 8.11 2.50 0.47
CA GLY A 172 8.40 3.53 -0.52
C GLY A 172 7.79 4.88 -0.17
N ALA A 173 6.47 5.04 -0.35
CA ALA A 173 5.83 6.34 -0.27
C ALA A 173 5.98 7.03 1.09
N ILE A 174 5.82 6.29 2.19
CA ILE A 174 5.84 6.85 3.54
C ILE A 174 7.24 7.33 3.96
N PRO A 175 8.30 6.50 3.85
CA PRO A 175 9.64 6.96 4.17
C PRO A 175 10.08 8.13 3.29
N MET A 176 9.70 8.11 2.00
CA MET A 176 10.04 9.19 1.08
C MET A 176 9.33 10.50 1.46
N ALA A 177 8.05 10.46 1.81
CA ALA A 177 7.32 11.64 2.26
C ALA A 177 7.97 12.27 3.50
N LYS A 178 8.47 11.45 4.43
CA LYS A 178 9.19 11.92 5.60
C LYS A 178 10.51 12.62 5.22
N VAL A 179 11.30 12.00 4.35
CA VAL A 179 12.56 12.60 3.85
C VAL A 179 12.29 13.93 3.15
N TYR A 180 11.24 14.02 2.33
CA TYR A 180 10.88 15.28 1.67
C TYR A 180 10.51 16.37 2.66
N SER A 181 9.71 16.03 3.68
CA SER A 181 9.35 16.96 4.73
C SER A 181 10.58 17.49 5.47
N GLU A 182 11.53 16.62 5.80
CA GLU A 182 12.78 17.00 6.46
C GLU A 182 13.68 17.91 5.59
N VAL A 183 13.72 17.67 4.27
CA VAL A 183 14.56 18.45 3.35
C VAL A 183 13.91 19.76 2.93
N THR A 184 12.59 19.78 2.71
CA THR A 184 11.89 20.96 2.18
C THR A 184 11.23 21.81 3.24
N GLY A 185 11.06 21.31 4.46
CA GLY A 185 10.33 21.96 5.55
C GLY A 185 8.80 22.02 5.33
N LEU A 186 8.30 21.35 4.27
CA LEU A 186 6.86 21.28 3.98
C LEU A 186 6.21 20.07 4.66
N ASP A 187 4.89 20.10 4.78
CA ASP A 187 4.15 19.05 5.48
C ASP A 187 4.26 17.69 4.76
N ALA A 188 4.63 16.66 5.52
CA ALA A 188 4.77 15.30 5.03
C ALA A 188 3.46 14.72 4.49
N SER A 189 2.30 15.16 4.98
CA SER A 189 0.99 14.63 4.58
C SER A 189 0.64 14.94 3.13
N SER A 190 1.02 16.11 2.63
CA SER A 190 0.81 16.50 1.23
C SER A 190 1.65 15.64 0.27
N TYR A 191 2.91 15.40 0.61
CA TYR A 191 3.78 14.50 -0.15
C TYR A 191 3.29 13.06 -0.12
N LEU A 192 2.84 12.60 1.06
CA LEU A 192 2.32 11.25 1.21
C LEU A 192 1.07 11.02 0.36
N SER A 193 0.13 11.94 0.40
CA SER A 193 -1.11 11.85 -0.40
C SER A 193 -0.80 11.78 -1.89
N PHE A 194 0.12 12.60 -2.38
CA PHE A 194 0.55 12.58 -3.76
C PHE A 194 1.27 11.27 -4.13
N ALA A 195 2.20 10.81 -3.30
CA ALA A 195 2.94 9.58 -3.51
C ALA A 195 2.04 8.35 -3.54
N LEU A 196 1.02 8.29 -2.65
CA LEU A 196 0.03 7.21 -2.63
C LEU A 196 -0.86 7.21 -3.87
N ALA A 197 -1.27 8.38 -4.36
CA ALA A 197 -2.04 8.49 -5.59
C ALA A 197 -1.25 7.99 -6.81
N ILE A 198 0.01 8.42 -6.94
CA ILE A 198 0.92 7.96 -8.01
C ILE A 198 1.17 6.45 -7.92
N LEU A 199 1.39 5.95 -6.71
CA LEU A 199 1.58 4.53 -6.47
C LEU A 199 0.36 3.70 -6.91
N ALA A 200 -0.85 4.16 -6.61
CA ALA A 200 -2.08 3.49 -7.04
C ALA A 200 -2.18 3.41 -8.57
N VAL A 201 -1.92 4.52 -9.26
CA VAL A 201 -1.88 4.57 -10.74
C VAL A 201 -0.77 3.67 -11.28
N GLY A 202 0.43 3.74 -10.69
CA GLY A 202 1.57 2.91 -11.07
C GLY A 202 1.28 1.41 -10.94
N ASN A 203 0.59 1.00 -9.87
CA ASN A 203 0.19 -0.40 -9.67
C ASN A 203 -0.79 -0.88 -10.74
N ILE A 204 -1.80 -0.08 -11.10
CA ILE A 204 -2.75 -0.42 -12.18
C ILE A 204 -2.00 -0.59 -13.50
N VAL A 205 -1.12 0.33 -13.84
CA VAL A 205 -0.31 0.27 -15.06
C VAL A 205 0.60 -0.95 -15.05
N ALA A 206 1.25 -1.25 -13.91
CA ALA A 206 2.12 -2.41 -13.76
C ALA A 206 1.37 -3.72 -13.97
N VAL A 207 0.15 -3.85 -13.47
CA VAL A 207 -0.69 -5.04 -13.69
C VAL A 207 -1.05 -5.20 -15.16
N ILE A 208 -1.40 -4.10 -15.86
CA ILE A 208 -1.67 -4.14 -17.31
C ILE A 208 -0.43 -4.65 -18.07
N PHE A 209 0.74 -4.10 -17.77
CA PHE A 209 1.99 -4.57 -18.39
C PHE A 209 2.34 -6.02 -18.03
N ALA A 210 2.06 -6.46 -16.81
CA ALA A 210 2.25 -7.85 -16.40
C ALA A 210 1.38 -8.81 -17.22
N VAL A 211 0.13 -8.46 -17.50
CA VAL A 211 -0.75 -9.23 -18.37
C VAL A 211 -0.20 -9.30 -19.80
N ILE A 212 0.25 -8.16 -20.34
CA ILE A 212 0.86 -8.11 -21.69
C ILE A 212 2.11 -8.99 -21.74
N LEU A 213 3.00 -8.91 -20.75
CA LEU A 213 4.19 -9.72 -20.65
C LEU A 213 3.87 -11.22 -20.51
N ASN A 214 2.82 -11.57 -19.78
CA ASN A 214 2.37 -12.96 -19.68
C ASN A 214 1.90 -13.50 -21.03
N VAL A 215 1.17 -12.70 -21.81
CA VAL A 215 0.77 -13.08 -23.19
C VAL A 215 1.99 -13.27 -24.07
N ILE A 216 2.96 -12.36 -24.02
CA ILE A 216 4.21 -12.46 -24.76
C ILE A 216 4.99 -13.72 -24.36
N GLY A 217 5.06 -14.00 -23.05
CA GLY A 217 5.72 -15.20 -22.52
C GLY A 217 5.07 -16.50 -23.00
N ASN A 218 3.76 -16.53 -23.13
CA ASN A 218 3.04 -17.68 -23.70
C ASN A 218 3.33 -17.88 -25.21
N ILE A 219 3.53 -16.78 -25.96
CA ILE A 219 3.88 -16.83 -27.39
C ILE A 219 5.34 -17.23 -27.57
N PHE A 220 6.22 -16.76 -26.70
CA PHE A 220 7.67 -17.00 -26.75
C PHE A 220 8.19 -17.67 -25.48
N PRO A 221 7.96 -18.98 -25.26
CA PRO A 221 8.33 -19.67 -24.02
C PRO A 221 9.83 -19.63 -23.69
N LYS A 222 10.68 -19.36 -24.68
CA LYS A 222 12.13 -19.23 -24.49
C LYS A 222 12.54 -18.03 -23.60
N PHE A 223 11.65 -17.04 -23.46
CA PHE A 223 11.89 -15.85 -22.62
C PHE A 223 11.33 -16.02 -21.20
N THR A 224 10.54 -17.06 -20.96
CA THR A 224 10.04 -17.41 -19.63
C THR A 224 10.95 -18.47 -19.02
N GLY A 225 11.46 -18.24 -17.81
CA GLY A 225 12.16 -19.28 -17.06
C GLY A 225 11.23 -20.48 -16.81
N ASN A 226 11.82 -21.65 -16.64
CA ASN A 226 11.10 -22.84 -16.16
C ASN A 226 10.79 -22.64 -14.67
N GLY A 227 9.67 -21.99 -14.36
CA GLY A 227 9.19 -21.51 -13.08
C GLY A 227 9.54 -22.32 -11.83
#